data_9d7381dc5be196079b45ee2ef4bef5b7
#
_entry.id   9d7381dc5be196079b45ee2ef4bef5b7
#
_cell.length_a   1.000
_cell.length_b   1.000
_cell.length_c   1.000
_cell.angle_alpha   90.00
_cell.angle_beta   90.00
_cell.angle_gamma   90.00
#
_symmetry.space_group_name_H-M   'P 1'
#
loop_
_entity.id
_entity.type
_entity.pdbx_description
1 polymer ?
#
loop_
_entity_poly.entity_id
_entity_poly.type
_entity_poly.pdbx_seq_one_letter_code
_entity_poly.pdbx_strand_id
1 'polypeptide(L)'
;MNRLSVFIASISLVLLSACGAPKNLYKWEKDEVRMIADAAICYGGHSARNPYLWTEERFEKTVAYVDESGQEHWLFDNMIMMELWDDDFKVTYSIANDGRYSSRKEHWQRQIDYWFDAENGFAALDRCIDNVAKRIGKPSSKRGIIFSLPDPVFFEHYSKAMKGENRNTVYWGEIDGVAMDFAKPEDRIKAYTWLVDAVRAKFAEAKYKNIELIGFYVLSEELSVPGSFRYEYKQHDITIKSVADYCHSLNEGFYWVPYAMAPGVERGKDFGFDQVVMQPNYYWTDAKWSWDQIENTIRKHGLGMELEFEGTHGEPLTSSILSNLKNGNPNPYAARNKARFQEYLDNAKTRGLYGEVPFVLYAGTNGLYELAVSEDPADCAIYHALCRFIIDNPLKK
;
A
#
# COMPACT_ATOMS: atom_id res chain seq x y z
N MET A 1 -58.69 -7.85 -55.55
CA MET A 1 -57.54 -8.66 -55.12
C MET A 1 -56.42 -7.75 -54.67
N ASN A 2 -56.38 -7.38 -53.40
CA ASN A 2 -55.36 -6.55 -52.82
C ASN A 2 -54.76 -7.32 -51.62
N ARG A 3 -53.49 -7.70 -51.74
CA ARG A 3 -52.76 -8.35 -50.64
C ARG A 3 -52.20 -7.24 -49.73
N LEU A 4 -52.63 -7.21 -48.48
CA LEU A 4 -52.13 -6.42 -47.41
C LEU A 4 -50.86 -7.13 -46.86
N SER A 5 -49.68 -6.55 -47.01
CA SER A 5 -48.47 -7.03 -46.39
C SER A 5 -48.36 -6.44 -44.98
N VAL A 6 -48.45 -7.25 -43.96
CA VAL A 6 -48.24 -6.89 -42.57
C VAL A 6 -46.74 -6.92 -42.31
N PHE A 7 -46.14 -5.78 -42.07
CA PHE A 7 -44.78 -5.67 -41.53
C PHE A 7 -44.82 -5.92 -40.01
N ILE A 8 -44.28 -7.05 -39.60
CA ILE A 8 -44.00 -7.33 -38.19
C ILE A 8 -42.64 -6.71 -37.88
N ALA A 9 -42.62 -5.60 -37.20
CA ALA A 9 -41.42 -5.01 -36.62
C ALA A 9 -41.04 -5.83 -35.36
N SER A 10 -40.00 -6.65 -35.48
CA SER A 10 -39.40 -7.32 -34.35
C SER A 10 -38.64 -6.29 -33.50
N ILE A 11 -39.21 -5.92 -32.38
CA ILE A 11 -38.51 -5.15 -31.35
C ILE A 11 -37.60 -6.14 -30.64
N SER A 12 -36.29 -6.10 -30.99
CA SER A 12 -35.27 -6.78 -30.22
C SER A 12 -35.09 -6.04 -28.90
N LEU A 13 -35.69 -6.59 -27.86
CA LEU A 13 -35.43 -6.17 -26.47
C LEU A 13 -33.99 -6.56 -26.14
N VAL A 14 -33.07 -5.63 -26.26
CA VAL A 14 -31.74 -5.79 -25.71
C VAL A 14 -31.88 -5.71 -24.20
N LEU A 15 -31.98 -6.87 -23.58
CA LEU A 15 -31.76 -7.02 -22.15
C LEU A 15 -30.29 -6.64 -21.88
N LEU A 16 -30.07 -5.39 -21.49
CA LEU A 16 -28.88 -4.99 -20.76
C LEU A 16 -28.93 -5.71 -19.42
N SER A 17 -28.42 -6.94 -19.42
CA SER A 17 -28.08 -7.61 -18.18
C SER A 17 -27.08 -6.69 -17.48
N ALA A 18 -27.43 -6.21 -16.29
CA ALA A 18 -26.51 -5.62 -15.36
C ALA A 18 -25.36 -6.62 -15.18
N CYS A 19 -24.25 -6.39 -15.90
CA CYS A 19 -23.02 -7.09 -15.67
C CYS A 19 -22.49 -6.61 -14.32
N GLY A 20 -22.86 -7.32 -13.27
CA GLY A 20 -21.97 -7.43 -12.15
C GLY A 20 -20.63 -7.92 -12.71
N ALA A 21 -19.52 -7.28 -12.39
CA ALA A 21 -18.20 -7.69 -12.81
C ALA A 21 -18.08 -9.22 -12.60
N PRO A 22 -17.56 -9.99 -13.57
CA PRO A 22 -17.49 -11.43 -13.42
C PRO A 22 -16.64 -11.77 -12.21
N LYS A 23 -17.21 -12.49 -11.25
CA LYS A 23 -16.63 -12.86 -9.96
C LYS A 23 -15.29 -13.62 -10.04
N ASN A 24 -14.78 -13.94 -11.20
CA ASN A 24 -13.51 -14.64 -11.40
C ASN A 24 -12.80 -14.14 -12.66
N LEU A 25 -12.44 -12.84 -12.70
CA LEU A 25 -11.61 -12.29 -13.76
C LEU A 25 -10.19 -12.87 -13.73
N TYR A 26 -9.72 -13.26 -12.56
CA TYR A 26 -8.48 -13.98 -12.34
C TYR A 26 -8.77 -15.41 -11.89
N LYS A 27 -8.39 -16.39 -12.68
CA LYS A 27 -8.14 -17.73 -12.17
C LYS A 27 -6.75 -17.73 -11.56
N TRP A 28 -6.66 -17.52 -10.25
CA TRP A 28 -5.46 -17.90 -9.53
C TRP A 28 -5.39 -19.42 -9.54
N GLU A 29 -4.23 -19.96 -9.87
CA GLU A 29 -3.96 -21.41 -9.77
C GLU A 29 -3.81 -21.87 -8.31
N LYS A 30 -4.04 -20.95 -7.35
CA LYS A 30 -3.89 -21.21 -5.92
C LYS A 30 -5.23 -21.06 -5.22
N ASP A 31 -5.60 -22.10 -4.48
CA ASP A 31 -6.81 -22.14 -3.64
C ASP A 31 -6.63 -21.34 -2.32
N GLU A 32 -5.46 -20.74 -2.08
CA GLU A 32 -5.11 -20.09 -0.82
C GLU A 32 -4.57 -18.67 -1.05
N VAL A 33 -4.89 -17.79 -0.10
CA VAL A 33 -4.34 -16.44 0.00
C VAL A 33 -2.81 -16.52 0.13
N ARG A 34 -2.11 -15.65 -0.62
CA ARG A 34 -0.65 -15.60 -0.58
C ARG A 34 -0.18 -14.89 0.68
N MET A 35 0.50 -15.63 1.57
CA MET A 35 1.25 -15.04 2.68
C MET A 35 2.55 -14.44 2.17
N ILE A 36 2.91 -13.25 2.67
CA ILE A 36 4.16 -12.58 2.30
C ILE A 36 5.25 -12.86 3.34
N ALA A 37 6.49 -13.02 2.89
CA ALA A 37 7.68 -13.03 3.75
C ALA A 37 8.30 -11.64 3.86
N ASP A 38 8.22 -10.86 2.78
CA ASP A 38 8.66 -9.47 2.71
C ASP A 38 7.78 -8.66 1.77
N ALA A 39 7.79 -7.33 1.96
CA ALA A 39 7.31 -6.38 0.98
C ALA A 39 8.04 -5.03 1.13
N ALA A 40 8.13 -4.28 0.03
CA ALA A 40 8.52 -2.86 0.06
C ALA A 40 7.29 -1.98 -0.17
N ILE A 41 7.14 -0.91 0.61
CA ILE A 41 6.12 0.11 0.36
C ILE A 41 6.61 1.05 -0.74
N CYS A 42 5.80 1.18 -1.79
CA CYS A 42 6.05 2.04 -2.94
C CYS A 42 5.02 3.17 -2.98
N TYR A 43 5.48 4.38 -2.70
CA TYR A 43 4.63 5.57 -2.75
C TYR A 43 4.48 6.05 -4.18
N GLY A 44 3.24 6.13 -4.68
CA GLY A 44 2.87 6.69 -5.95
C GLY A 44 2.38 8.13 -5.86
N GLY A 45 1.85 8.60 -6.99
CA GLY A 45 1.28 9.93 -7.14
C GLY A 45 2.31 11.02 -7.49
N HIS A 46 1.80 12.13 -8.01
CA HIS A 46 2.59 13.31 -8.36
C HIS A 46 2.57 14.37 -7.26
N SER A 47 2.41 13.97 -6.01
CA SER A 47 2.34 14.89 -4.88
C SER A 47 3.71 15.51 -4.59
N ALA A 48 3.72 16.59 -3.80
CA ALA A 48 4.96 17.15 -3.28
C ALA A 48 5.76 16.14 -2.42
N ARG A 49 5.10 15.12 -1.88
CA ARG A 49 5.73 14.03 -1.14
C ARG A 49 6.42 13.02 -2.07
N ASN A 50 5.86 12.75 -3.24
CA ASN A 50 6.47 11.86 -4.24
C ASN A 50 6.44 12.51 -5.63
N PRO A 51 7.42 13.37 -5.94
CA PRO A 51 7.52 14.02 -7.25
C PRO A 51 8.11 13.12 -8.35
N TYR A 52 8.30 11.83 -8.06
CA TYR A 52 8.99 10.90 -8.95
C TYR A 52 8.01 9.93 -9.59
N LEU A 53 8.23 9.65 -10.87
CA LEU A 53 7.55 8.55 -11.55
C LEU A 53 8.22 7.22 -11.23
N TRP A 54 7.43 6.16 -11.18
CA TRP A 54 7.94 4.81 -11.02
C TRP A 54 8.36 4.23 -12.38
N THR A 55 9.58 4.57 -12.78
CA THR A 55 10.25 4.07 -13.99
C THR A 55 10.91 2.71 -13.73
N GLU A 56 11.40 2.05 -14.82
CA GLU A 56 12.19 0.82 -14.70
C GLU A 56 13.43 1.00 -13.84
N GLU A 57 14.17 2.10 -14.02
CA GLU A 57 15.37 2.41 -13.24
C GLU A 57 15.06 2.51 -11.74
N ARG A 58 13.94 3.15 -11.39
CA ARG A 58 13.55 3.29 -10.01
C ARG A 58 13.12 1.97 -9.39
N PHE A 59 12.33 1.17 -10.12
CA PHE A 59 11.95 -0.17 -9.66
C PHE A 59 13.12 -1.12 -9.52
N GLU A 60 14.17 -0.96 -10.32
CA GLU A 60 15.32 -1.85 -10.26
C GLU A 60 15.93 -1.91 -8.86
N LYS A 61 15.93 -0.81 -8.11
CA LYS A 61 16.44 -0.75 -6.72
C LYS A 61 15.55 -1.48 -5.71
N THR A 62 14.31 -1.79 -6.07
CA THR A 62 13.39 -2.60 -5.27
C THR A 62 13.38 -4.07 -5.72
N VAL A 63 13.62 -4.29 -7.02
CA VAL A 63 13.57 -5.63 -7.64
C VAL A 63 14.86 -6.39 -7.49
N ALA A 64 16.01 -5.71 -7.56
CA ALA A 64 17.33 -6.32 -7.58
C ALA A 64 18.33 -5.58 -6.71
N TYR A 65 19.35 -6.30 -6.27
CA TYR A 65 20.45 -5.82 -5.45
C TYR A 65 21.79 -6.37 -5.96
N VAL A 66 22.76 -5.51 -6.11
CA VAL A 66 24.14 -5.89 -6.41
C VAL A 66 24.95 -5.83 -5.12
N ASP A 67 25.51 -6.96 -4.70
CA ASP A 67 26.29 -7.04 -3.48
C ASP A 67 27.73 -6.47 -3.65
N GLU A 68 28.47 -6.41 -2.54
CA GLU A 68 29.84 -5.86 -2.52
C GLU A 68 30.84 -6.66 -3.37
N SER A 69 30.49 -7.91 -3.75
CA SER A 69 31.29 -8.72 -4.67
C SER A 69 30.95 -8.47 -6.15
N GLY A 70 29.90 -7.69 -6.42
CA GLY A 70 29.36 -7.46 -7.74
C GLY A 70 28.36 -8.52 -8.20
N GLN A 71 27.95 -9.43 -7.35
CA GLN A 71 26.91 -10.40 -7.66
C GLN A 71 25.52 -9.76 -7.51
N GLU A 72 24.66 -9.99 -8.51
CA GLU A 72 23.29 -9.50 -8.52
C GLU A 72 22.33 -10.56 -7.96
N HIS A 73 21.35 -10.11 -7.17
CA HIS A 73 20.35 -10.92 -6.49
C HIS A 73 18.96 -10.35 -6.65
N TRP A 74 17.94 -11.21 -6.67
CA TRP A 74 16.54 -10.77 -6.52
C TRP A 74 16.32 -10.22 -5.10
N LEU A 75 15.64 -9.07 -4.97
CA LEU A 75 15.46 -8.40 -3.69
C LEU A 75 14.06 -8.66 -3.10
N PHE A 76 13.12 -7.74 -3.22
CA PHE A 76 11.77 -7.93 -2.66
C PHE A 76 10.89 -8.82 -3.51
N ASP A 77 10.11 -9.70 -2.86
CA ASP A 77 9.16 -10.56 -3.53
C ASP A 77 7.79 -9.92 -3.70
N ASN A 78 7.47 -8.92 -2.86
CA ASN A 78 6.18 -8.26 -2.88
C ASN A 78 6.34 -6.73 -2.76
N MET A 79 5.33 -5.99 -3.23
CA MET A 79 5.29 -4.53 -3.18
C MET A 79 3.90 -4.06 -2.80
N ILE A 80 3.83 -3.12 -1.84
CA ILE A 80 2.61 -2.42 -1.46
C ILE A 80 2.60 -1.08 -2.20
N MET A 81 1.64 -0.93 -3.12
CA MET A 81 1.49 0.27 -3.94
C MET A 81 0.48 1.21 -3.29
N MET A 82 0.91 2.37 -2.86
CA MET A 82 0.06 3.30 -2.13
C MET A 82 0.28 4.76 -2.50
N GLU A 83 -0.72 5.57 -2.22
CA GLU A 83 -0.69 7.03 -2.32
C GLU A 83 -1.33 7.64 -1.07
N LEU A 84 -0.79 8.75 -0.59
CA LEU A 84 -1.35 9.49 0.54
C LEU A 84 -2.13 10.73 0.12
N TRP A 85 -1.73 11.34 -1.00
CA TRP A 85 -2.33 12.56 -1.55
C TRP A 85 -2.36 12.51 -3.07
N ASP A 86 -3.26 13.28 -3.65
CA ASP A 86 -3.30 13.51 -5.10
C ASP A 86 -2.17 14.47 -5.55
N ASP A 87 -2.09 14.68 -6.87
CA ASP A 87 -1.04 15.44 -7.55
C ASP A 87 -0.81 16.84 -6.99
N ASP A 88 -1.89 17.51 -6.60
CA ASP A 88 -1.84 18.89 -6.09
C ASP A 88 -1.58 18.97 -4.59
N PHE A 89 -1.41 17.84 -3.89
CA PHE A 89 -1.28 17.81 -2.43
C PHE A 89 -2.50 18.38 -1.68
N LYS A 90 -3.65 18.38 -2.33
CA LYS A 90 -4.90 18.96 -1.81
C LYS A 90 -5.89 17.92 -1.33
N VAL A 91 -5.95 16.80 -2.03
CA VAL A 91 -6.87 15.70 -1.73
C VAL A 91 -6.12 14.60 -1.01
N THR A 92 -6.68 14.12 0.08
CA THR A 92 -6.08 13.04 0.86
C THR A 92 -6.75 11.71 0.58
N TYR A 93 -5.94 10.66 0.51
CA TYR A 93 -6.37 9.26 0.54
C TYR A 93 -6.27 8.65 1.94
N SER A 94 -5.69 9.37 2.90
CA SER A 94 -5.51 8.91 4.27
C SER A 94 -6.26 9.77 5.28
N ILE A 95 -6.93 9.12 6.21
CA ILE A 95 -7.68 9.76 7.30
C ILE A 95 -6.78 10.51 8.29
N ALA A 96 -5.52 10.12 8.39
CA ALA A 96 -4.54 10.75 9.28
C ALA A 96 -4.10 12.15 8.82
N ASN A 97 -4.36 12.51 7.57
CA ASN A 97 -3.91 13.77 6.99
C ASN A 97 -4.97 14.86 7.08
N ASP A 98 -5.08 15.50 8.23
CA ASP A 98 -5.95 16.64 8.45
C ASP A 98 -5.66 17.80 7.48
N GLY A 99 -6.69 18.58 7.17
CA GLY A 99 -6.56 19.79 6.39
C GLY A 99 -6.57 19.61 4.87
N ARG A 100 -6.78 18.40 4.38
CA ARG A 100 -6.94 18.10 2.95
C ARG A 100 -8.41 17.90 2.59
N TYR A 101 -8.71 17.97 1.29
CA TYR A 101 -10.03 17.60 0.80
C TYR A 101 -10.19 16.08 0.79
N SER A 102 -11.41 15.56 0.99
CA SER A 102 -11.68 14.13 0.87
C SER A 102 -11.54 13.67 -0.57
N SER A 103 -10.95 12.50 -0.75
CA SER A 103 -10.92 11.85 -2.05
C SER A 103 -12.32 11.35 -2.43
N ARG A 104 -12.62 11.43 -3.73
CA ARG A 104 -13.84 10.96 -4.36
C ARG A 104 -13.53 9.89 -5.39
N LYS A 105 -14.54 9.36 -6.05
CA LYS A 105 -14.42 8.32 -7.07
C LYS A 105 -13.40 8.68 -8.15
N GLU A 106 -13.44 9.92 -8.66
CA GLU A 106 -12.49 10.37 -9.67
C GLU A 106 -11.03 10.39 -9.18
N HIS A 107 -10.80 10.62 -7.88
CA HIS A 107 -9.46 10.53 -7.29
C HIS A 107 -9.01 9.08 -7.15
N TRP A 108 -9.90 8.18 -6.72
CA TRP A 108 -9.61 6.75 -6.67
C TRP A 108 -9.35 6.15 -8.06
N GLN A 109 -10.07 6.65 -9.08
CA GLN A 109 -9.79 6.31 -10.47
C GLN A 109 -8.40 6.79 -10.91
N ARG A 110 -8.00 8.02 -10.53
CA ARG A 110 -6.66 8.54 -10.84
C ARG A 110 -5.54 7.71 -10.21
N GLN A 111 -5.74 7.19 -8.99
CA GLN A 111 -4.80 6.25 -8.37
C GLN A 111 -4.65 4.98 -9.22
N ILE A 112 -5.75 4.42 -9.71
CA ILE A 112 -5.69 3.28 -10.65
C ILE A 112 -4.92 3.68 -11.91
N ASP A 113 -5.30 4.79 -12.54
CA ASP A 113 -4.70 5.24 -13.80
C ASP A 113 -3.20 5.51 -13.66
N TYR A 114 -2.76 6.04 -12.53
CA TYR A 114 -1.34 6.25 -12.22
C TYR A 114 -0.53 4.95 -12.25
N TRP A 115 -1.00 3.91 -11.54
CA TRP A 115 -0.29 2.64 -11.46
C TRP A 115 -0.39 1.80 -12.73
N PHE A 116 -1.43 1.98 -13.51
CA PHE A 116 -1.64 1.29 -14.79
C PHE A 116 -1.23 2.13 -16.02
N ASP A 117 -0.41 3.16 -15.83
CA ASP A 117 0.17 3.91 -16.93
C ASP A 117 0.97 3.00 -17.87
N ALA A 118 0.92 3.28 -19.18
CA ALA A 118 1.54 2.42 -20.21
C ALA A 118 3.07 2.44 -20.17
N GLU A 119 3.68 3.53 -19.74
CA GLU A 119 5.13 3.75 -19.73
C GLU A 119 5.74 3.52 -18.33
N ASN A 120 4.99 3.82 -17.28
CA ASN A 120 5.42 3.81 -15.87
C ASN A 120 4.63 2.79 -15.05
N GLY A 121 4.75 2.85 -13.73
CA GLY A 121 3.96 2.01 -12.83
C GLY A 121 4.14 0.52 -13.11
N PHE A 122 3.05 -0.23 -13.16
CA PHE A 122 3.11 -1.69 -13.33
C PHE A 122 3.72 -2.14 -14.67
N ALA A 123 3.54 -1.38 -15.74
CA ALA A 123 4.16 -1.70 -17.02
C ALA A 123 5.70 -1.57 -16.95
N ALA A 124 6.20 -0.53 -16.28
CA ALA A 124 7.63 -0.37 -16.04
C ALA A 124 8.18 -1.47 -15.11
N LEU A 125 7.45 -1.83 -14.07
CA LEU A 125 7.85 -2.92 -13.17
C LEU A 125 7.95 -4.26 -13.89
N ASP A 126 6.95 -4.61 -14.70
CA ASP A 126 6.94 -5.87 -15.47
C ASP A 126 8.14 -5.95 -16.43
N ARG A 127 8.47 -4.84 -17.15
CA ARG A 127 9.66 -4.74 -17.98
C ARG A 127 10.97 -4.78 -17.19
N CYS A 128 11.02 -4.12 -16.04
CA CYS A 128 12.19 -4.14 -15.16
C CYS A 128 12.54 -5.58 -14.74
N ILE A 129 11.54 -6.37 -14.30
CA ILE A 129 11.73 -7.76 -13.93
C ILE A 129 12.21 -8.60 -15.13
N ASP A 130 11.65 -8.39 -16.33
CA ASP A 130 12.15 -9.04 -17.55
C ASP A 130 13.63 -8.71 -17.83
N ASN A 131 14.05 -7.47 -17.60
CA ASN A 131 15.43 -7.04 -17.83
C ASN A 131 16.40 -7.62 -16.78
N VAL A 132 16.00 -7.65 -15.52
CA VAL A 132 16.78 -8.31 -14.44
C VAL A 132 16.86 -9.82 -14.70
N ALA A 133 15.75 -10.45 -15.12
CA ALA A 133 15.73 -11.89 -15.42
C ALA A 133 16.69 -12.30 -16.55
N LYS A 134 17.00 -11.40 -17.50
CA LYS A 134 18.01 -11.64 -18.55
C LYS A 134 19.43 -11.70 -17.98
N ARG A 135 19.69 -11.05 -16.84
CA ARG A 135 21.01 -11.00 -16.20
C ARG A 135 21.22 -12.15 -15.20
N ILE A 136 20.21 -12.42 -14.36
CA ILE A 136 20.36 -13.36 -13.23
C ILE A 136 19.40 -14.55 -13.27
N GLY A 137 18.68 -14.75 -14.38
CA GLY A 137 17.67 -15.81 -14.49
C GLY A 137 16.31 -15.39 -13.89
N LYS A 138 15.27 -16.17 -14.17
CA LYS A 138 13.90 -15.87 -13.70
C LYS A 138 13.78 -15.97 -12.19
N PRO A 139 12.95 -15.15 -11.56
CA PRO A 139 12.62 -15.31 -10.14
C PRO A 139 11.82 -16.60 -9.92
N SER A 140 11.80 -17.12 -8.70
CA SER A 140 11.09 -18.33 -8.33
C SER A 140 9.56 -18.22 -8.50
N SER A 141 9.03 -17.01 -8.36
CA SER A 141 7.60 -16.67 -8.53
C SER A 141 7.44 -15.27 -9.12
N LYS A 142 6.24 -14.97 -9.62
CA LYS A 142 5.87 -13.59 -9.95
C LYS A 142 5.97 -12.70 -8.72
N ARG A 143 6.32 -11.43 -8.92
CA ARG A 143 6.29 -10.46 -7.83
C ARG A 143 4.86 -10.11 -7.46
N GLY A 144 4.56 -10.20 -6.18
CA GLY A 144 3.23 -9.92 -5.65
C GLY A 144 2.97 -8.42 -5.52
N ILE A 145 1.83 -7.98 -6.01
CA ILE A 145 1.36 -6.61 -5.89
C ILE A 145 0.21 -6.57 -4.88
N ILE A 146 0.35 -5.70 -3.89
CA ILE A 146 -0.67 -5.38 -2.91
C ILE A 146 -1.09 -3.94 -3.17
N PHE A 147 -2.36 -3.73 -3.53
CA PHE A 147 -2.87 -2.41 -3.89
C PHE A 147 -3.54 -1.74 -2.70
N SER A 148 -3.23 -0.46 -2.44
CA SER A 148 -3.82 0.24 -1.30
C SER A 148 -5.28 0.64 -1.55
N LEU A 149 -6.08 0.49 -0.51
CA LEU A 149 -7.44 0.97 -0.43
C LEU A 149 -7.43 2.33 0.27
N PRO A 150 -7.77 3.44 -0.40
CA PRO A 150 -7.83 4.75 0.23
C PRO A 150 -8.85 4.78 1.38
N ASP A 151 -8.58 5.56 2.40
CA ASP A 151 -9.53 5.74 3.49
C ASP A 151 -10.78 6.47 3.00
N PRO A 152 -11.95 6.08 3.50
CA PRO A 152 -13.20 6.76 3.18
C PRO A 152 -13.32 8.05 4.00
N VAL A 153 -12.53 9.06 3.65
CA VAL A 153 -12.44 10.32 4.40
C VAL A 153 -13.69 11.16 4.18
N PHE A 154 -14.36 11.54 5.26
CA PHE A 154 -15.46 12.50 5.27
C PHE A 154 -15.19 13.60 6.30
N PHE A 155 -15.11 14.82 5.86
CA PHE A 155 -14.57 15.93 6.64
C PHE A 155 -15.47 16.54 7.68
N GLU A 156 -16.73 16.22 7.78
CA GLU A 156 -17.60 16.80 8.82
C GLU A 156 -17.02 16.71 10.23
N HIS A 157 -16.18 15.70 10.47
CA HIS A 157 -15.63 15.38 11.77
C HIS A 157 -14.16 15.78 11.92
N TYR A 158 -13.46 16.09 10.83
CA TYR A 158 -12.01 16.30 10.85
C TYR A 158 -11.60 17.76 10.78
N SER A 159 -12.48 18.68 10.39
CA SER A 159 -11.98 19.97 10.01
C SER A 159 -12.74 21.13 10.62
N LYS A 160 -12.11 21.73 11.62
CA LYS A 160 -12.33 23.14 11.94
C LYS A 160 -11.64 24.07 10.93
N ALA A 161 -10.70 23.56 10.15
CA ALA A 161 -9.78 24.33 9.33
C ALA A 161 -10.13 24.38 7.86
N MET A 162 -10.87 23.40 7.32
CA MET A 162 -11.17 23.35 5.89
C MET A 162 -12.29 24.33 5.51
N LYS A 163 -11.95 25.24 4.63
CA LYS A 163 -12.89 26.18 4.00
C LYS A 163 -13.00 25.80 2.53
N GLY A 164 -14.20 25.58 2.02
CA GLY A 164 -14.41 25.31 0.59
C GLY A 164 -15.53 24.33 0.27
N GLU A 165 -15.72 24.06 -1.00
CA GLU A 165 -16.83 23.25 -1.54
C GLU A 165 -16.80 21.79 -1.10
N ASN A 166 -15.61 21.23 -0.84
CA ASN A 166 -15.45 19.85 -0.40
C ASN A 166 -15.48 19.67 1.12
N ARG A 167 -15.86 20.69 1.83
CA ARG A 167 -15.76 20.76 3.29
C ARG A 167 -16.60 19.73 4.03
N ASN A 168 -17.80 19.46 3.52
CA ASN A 168 -18.79 18.60 4.17
C ASN A 168 -19.22 17.49 3.21
N THR A 169 -18.27 16.84 2.58
CA THR A 169 -18.68 15.89 1.58
C THR A 169 -18.61 14.47 2.11
N VAL A 170 -19.76 13.98 2.51
CA VAL A 170 -20.01 12.55 2.61
C VAL A 170 -20.20 11.92 1.23
N TYR A 171 -20.50 12.75 0.21
CA TYR A 171 -20.64 12.30 -1.17
C TYR A 171 -19.30 11.90 -1.76
N TRP A 172 -19.18 10.66 -2.17
CA TRP A 172 -17.96 10.13 -2.79
C TRP A 172 -18.02 10.07 -4.32
N GLY A 173 -19.15 9.75 -4.87
CA GLY A 173 -19.40 9.57 -6.31
C GLY A 173 -20.64 8.71 -6.52
N GLU A 174 -20.82 8.23 -7.74
CA GLU A 174 -21.96 7.37 -8.10
C GLU A 174 -21.49 5.99 -8.56
N ILE A 175 -22.25 4.97 -8.18
CA ILE A 175 -22.14 3.61 -8.72
C ILE A 175 -23.51 3.27 -9.30
N ASP A 176 -23.58 2.94 -10.60
CA ASP A 176 -24.80 2.63 -11.34
C ASP A 176 -25.89 3.70 -11.20
N GLY A 177 -25.49 4.97 -11.19
CA GLY A 177 -26.37 6.13 -11.05
C GLY A 177 -26.89 6.37 -9.63
N VAL A 178 -26.37 5.65 -8.63
CA VAL A 178 -26.71 5.83 -7.21
C VAL A 178 -25.56 6.55 -6.51
N ALA A 179 -25.87 7.67 -5.86
CA ALA A 179 -24.90 8.45 -5.09
C ALA A 179 -24.48 7.68 -3.82
N MET A 180 -23.17 7.60 -3.58
CA MET A 180 -22.59 6.99 -2.38
C MET A 180 -22.38 8.03 -1.30
N ASP A 181 -22.89 7.74 -0.11
CA ASP A 181 -22.79 8.55 1.11
C ASP A 181 -21.83 7.88 2.09
N PHE A 182 -20.62 8.42 2.25
CA PHE A 182 -19.59 7.84 3.12
C PHE A 182 -19.87 7.93 4.63
N ALA A 183 -20.92 8.62 5.05
CA ALA A 183 -21.43 8.50 6.41
C ALA A 183 -21.99 7.08 6.67
N LYS A 184 -22.35 6.34 5.61
CA LYS A 184 -22.95 5.01 5.68
C LYS A 184 -21.92 3.92 5.41
N PRO A 185 -21.72 2.95 6.32
CA PRO A 185 -20.82 1.82 6.09
C PRO A 185 -21.09 1.05 4.81
N GLU A 186 -22.36 0.82 4.49
CA GLU A 186 -22.79 0.10 3.29
C GLU A 186 -22.34 0.76 1.98
N ASP A 187 -22.31 2.09 1.92
CA ASP A 187 -21.86 2.82 0.74
C ASP A 187 -20.34 2.84 0.64
N ARG A 188 -19.62 2.87 1.77
CA ARG A 188 -18.17 2.66 1.80
C ARG A 188 -17.80 1.26 1.32
N ILE A 189 -18.52 0.23 1.75
CA ILE A 189 -18.31 -1.14 1.28
C ILE A 189 -18.47 -1.23 -0.23
N LYS A 190 -19.52 -0.61 -0.81
CA LYS A 190 -19.70 -0.57 -2.27
C LYS A 190 -18.56 0.14 -2.99
N ALA A 191 -18.08 1.26 -2.45
CA ALA A 191 -16.95 2.00 -3.04
C ALA A 191 -15.67 1.16 -3.04
N TYR A 192 -15.36 0.47 -1.95
CA TYR A 192 -14.22 -0.44 -1.90
C TYR A 192 -14.38 -1.64 -2.83
N THR A 193 -15.57 -2.24 -2.89
CA THR A 193 -15.86 -3.31 -3.83
C THR A 193 -15.65 -2.86 -5.27
N TRP A 194 -16.12 -1.65 -5.62
CA TRP A 194 -15.87 -1.04 -6.92
C TRP A 194 -14.36 -0.91 -7.22
N LEU A 195 -13.56 -0.44 -6.24
CA LEU A 195 -12.11 -0.28 -6.43
C LEU A 195 -11.42 -1.63 -6.63
N VAL A 196 -11.75 -2.62 -5.80
CA VAL A 196 -11.23 -4.00 -5.91
C VAL A 196 -11.50 -4.56 -7.30
N ASP A 197 -12.74 -4.45 -7.77
CA ASP A 197 -13.14 -4.94 -9.09
C ASP A 197 -12.43 -4.20 -10.22
N ALA A 198 -12.29 -2.88 -10.12
CA ALA A 198 -11.62 -2.05 -11.12
C ALA A 198 -10.13 -2.42 -11.24
N VAL A 199 -9.43 -2.57 -10.11
CA VAL A 199 -8.01 -2.98 -10.10
C VAL A 199 -7.84 -4.38 -10.69
N ARG A 200 -8.67 -5.34 -10.28
CA ARG A 200 -8.64 -6.71 -10.81
C ARG A 200 -8.90 -6.74 -12.31
N ALA A 201 -9.86 -5.97 -12.79
CA ALA A 201 -10.16 -5.85 -14.22
C ALA A 201 -8.95 -5.34 -15.01
N LYS A 202 -8.28 -4.32 -14.50
CA LYS A 202 -7.06 -3.75 -15.12
C LYS A 202 -5.90 -4.77 -15.16
N PHE A 203 -5.67 -5.52 -14.10
CA PHE A 203 -4.67 -6.60 -14.12
C PHE A 203 -5.01 -7.70 -15.14
N ALA A 204 -6.30 -8.07 -15.24
CA ALA A 204 -6.75 -9.05 -16.23
C ALA A 204 -6.58 -8.57 -17.67
N GLU A 205 -6.81 -7.28 -17.93
CA GLU A 205 -6.61 -6.64 -19.23
C GLU A 205 -5.13 -6.57 -19.61
N ALA A 206 -4.28 -6.09 -18.68
CA ALA A 206 -2.86 -5.86 -18.90
C ALA A 206 -2.04 -7.13 -19.12
N LYS A 207 -2.44 -8.25 -18.50
CA LYS A 207 -1.80 -9.58 -18.63
C LYS A 207 -0.29 -9.56 -18.37
N TYR A 208 0.14 -8.89 -17.31
CA TYR A 208 1.54 -8.83 -16.92
C TYR A 208 2.15 -10.23 -16.76
N LYS A 209 3.40 -10.38 -17.18
CA LYS A 209 4.11 -11.67 -17.17
C LYS A 209 4.75 -11.98 -15.83
N ASN A 210 5.29 -10.96 -15.18
CA ASN A 210 6.23 -11.09 -14.06
C ASN A 210 5.65 -10.60 -12.73
N ILE A 211 4.50 -9.94 -12.78
CA ILE A 211 3.78 -9.46 -11.60
C ILE A 211 2.38 -10.05 -11.53
N GLU A 212 1.84 -10.10 -10.34
CA GLU A 212 0.47 -10.54 -10.08
C GLU A 212 -0.13 -9.77 -8.91
N LEU A 213 -1.41 -9.43 -8.99
CA LEU A 213 -2.15 -8.92 -7.84
C LEU A 213 -2.29 -10.05 -6.83
N ILE A 214 -1.95 -9.81 -5.58
CA ILE A 214 -2.09 -10.80 -4.49
C ILE A 214 -3.02 -10.35 -3.39
N GLY A 215 -3.50 -9.11 -3.45
CA GLY A 215 -4.47 -8.61 -2.49
C GLY A 215 -4.44 -7.10 -2.31
N PHE A 216 -5.05 -6.68 -1.21
CA PHE A 216 -5.30 -5.28 -0.92
C PHE A 216 -4.82 -4.90 0.48
N TYR A 217 -4.38 -3.66 0.60
CA TYR A 217 -3.84 -3.07 1.83
C TYR A 217 -4.75 -1.96 2.33
N VAL A 218 -5.12 -1.99 3.60
CA VAL A 218 -5.89 -0.93 4.25
C VAL A 218 -4.95 0.21 4.63
N LEU A 219 -5.17 1.38 4.03
CA LEU A 219 -4.31 2.54 4.20
C LEU A 219 -4.39 3.16 5.60
N SER A 220 -5.55 3.05 6.28
CA SER A 220 -5.72 3.56 7.63
C SER A 220 -4.81 2.82 8.61
N GLU A 221 -3.97 3.54 9.32
CA GLU A 221 -3.08 2.95 10.33
C GLU A 221 -3.80 2.61 11.64
N GLU A 222 -5.06 3.01 11.78
CA GLU A 222 -5.93 2.68 12.91
C GLU A 222 -7.34 2.32 12.45
N LEU A 223 -8.04 1.50 13.23
CA LEU A 223 -9.45 1.19 13.01
C LEU A 223 -10.32 1.86 14.05
N SER A 224 -11.43 2.44 13.61
CA SER A 224 -12.48 2.86 14.55
C SER A 224 -13.27 1.64 14.97
N VAL A 225 -13.08 1.21 16.23
CA VAL A 225 -13.73 0.08 16.85
C VAL A 225 -14.68 0.56 17.97
N PRO A 226 -15.68 -0.23 18.40
CA PRO A 226 -16.55 0.15 19.48
C PRO A 226 -15.77 0.59 20.73
N GLY A 227 -16.11 1.77 21.23
CA GLY A 227 -15.41 2.42 22.37
C GLY A 227 -14.26 3.34 21.97
N SER A 228 -13.82 3.35 20.70
CA SER A 228 -12.86 4.33 20.22
C SER A 228 -13.50 5.69 19.94
N PHE A 229 -12.67 6.75 19.95
CA PHE A 229 -13.13 8.10 19.67
C PHE A 229 -13.72 8.20 18.25
N ARG A 230 -14.95 8.71 18.15
CA ARG A 230 -15.70 8.86 16.88
C ARG A 230 -16.00 7.54 16.16
N TYR A 231 -16.19 6.45 16.89
CA TYR A 231 -16.53 5.16 16.30
C TYR A 231 -17.79 5.23 15.44
N GLU A 232 -18.84 5.90 15.93
CA GLU A 232 -20.14 6.03 15.26
C GLU A 232 -20.07 6.64 13.86
N TYR A 233 -19.04 7.45 13.59
CA TYR A 233 -18.85 8.09 12.29
C TYR A 233 -17.96 7.27 11.33
N LYS A 234 -17.00 6.56 11.90
CA LYS A 234 -16.03 5.82 11.09
C LYS A 234 -16.49 4.38 10.86
N GLN A 235 -16.89 3.67 11.90
CA GLN A 235 -17.36 2.27 11.85
C GLN A 235 -16.47 1.40 10.92
N HIS A 236 -15.15 1.52 11.09
CA HIS A 236 -14.19 0.84 10.22
C HIS A 236 -14.26 -0.67 10.36
N ASP A 237 -14.53 -1.17 11.57
CA ASP A 237 -14.69 -2.59 11.87
C ASP A 237 -15.75 -3.24 10.96
N ILE A 238 -16.91 -2.60 10.79
CA ILE A 238 -17.99 -3.08 9.92
C ILE A 238 -17.55 -3.03 8.45
N THR A 239 -17.00 -1.90 8.01
CA THR A 239 -16.56 -1.71 6.63
C THR A 239 -15.43 -2.68 6.28
N ILE A 240 -14.38 -2.74 7.09
CA ILE A 240 -13.18 -3.52 6.84
C ILE A 240 -13.49 -5.02 6.82
N LYS A 241 -14.27 -5.52 7.81
CA LYS A 241 -14.69 -6.93 7.82
C LYS A 241 -15.41 -7.33 6.53
N SER A 242 -16.34 -6.51 6.07
CA SER A 242 -17.09 -6.80 4.84
C SER A 242 -16.23 -6.75 3.59
N VAL A 243 -15.25 -5.85 3.55
CA VAL A 243 -14.29 -5.75 2.43
C VAL A 243 -13.32 -6.93 2.45
N ALA A 244 -12.84 -7.36 3.63
CA ALA A 244 -12.04 -8.56 3.78
C ALA A 244 -12.77 -9.80 3.24
N ASP A 245 -14.02 -10.01 3.68
CA ASP A 245 -14.84 -11.14 3.21
C ASP A 245 -15.03 -11.10 1.68
N TYR A 246 -15.17 -9.91 1.10
CA TYR A 246 -15.23 -9.74 -0.34
C TYR A 246 -13.91 -10.12 -1.03
N CYS A 247 -12.79 -9.61 -0.56
CA CYS A 247 -11.46 -9.96 -1.09
C CYS A 247 -11.23 -11.47 -1.02
N HIS A 248 -11.52 -12.12 0.10
CA HIS A 248 -11.39 -13.56 0.27
C HIS A 248 -12.29 -14.35 -0.69
N SER A 249 -13.51 -13.86 -0.97
CA SER A 249 -14.39 -14.49 -1.97
C SER A 249 -13.80 -14.49 -3.40
N LEU A 250 -12.77 -13.68 -3.63
CA LEU A 250 -12.04 -13.53 -4.88
C LEU A 250 -10.64 -14.16 -4.82
N ASN A 251 -10.28 -14.82 -3.72
CA ASN A 251 -8.94 -15.36 -3.41
C ASN A 251 -7.84 -14.26 -3.36
N GLU A 252 -8.21 -13.04 -2.99
CA GLU A 252 -7.28 -11.95 -2.77
C GLU A 252 -6.98 -11.80 -1.28
N GLY A 253 -5.70 -11.56 -0.94
CA GLY A 253 -5.26 -11.32 0.42
C GLY A 253 -5.68 -9.95 0.94
N PHE A 254 -5.71 -9.83 2.27
CA PHE A 254 -6.08 -8.60 2.93
C PHE A 254 -5.05 -8.25 4.02
N TYR A 255 -4.37 -7.10 3.85
CA TYR A 255 -3.17 -6.75 4.61
C TYR A 255 -3.32 -5.42 5.32
N TRP A 256 -2.62 -5.26 6.46
CA TRP A 256 -2.66 -4.05 7.25
C TRP A 256 -1.32 -3.76 7.93
N VAL A 257 -0.91 -2.48 7.94
CA VAL A 257 0.34 -2.03 8.58
C VAL A 257 0.03 -0.90 9.57
N PRO A 258 -0.50 -1.23 10.77
CA PRO A 258 -0.85 -0.26 11.79
C PRO A 258 0.33 0.13 12.65
N TYR A 259 0.26 1.31 13.30
CA TYR A 259 1.22 1.64 14.34
C TYR A 259 1.00 0.81 15.63
N ALA A 260 2.04 0.69 16.44
CA ALA A 260 2.11 -0.28 17.55
C ALA A 260 0.98 -0.21 18.59
N MET A 261 0.38 0.96 18.77
CA MET A 261 -0.75 1.15 19.69
C MET A 261 -2.07 1.45 18.98
N ALA A 262 -2.13 1.17 17.67
CA ALA A 262 -3.34 1.45 16.91
C ALA A 262 -4.55 0.73 17.50
N PRO A 263 -5.69 1.41 17.62
CA PRO A 263 -6.93 0.74 17.97
C PRO A 263 -7.22 -0.42 17.02
N GLY A 264 -7.43 -1.61 17.57
CA GLY A 264 -7.76 -2.82 16.81
C GLY A 264 -6.54 -3.66 16.37
N VAL A 265 -5.30 -3.25 16.64
CA VAL A 265 -4.09 -4.00 16.25
C VAL A 265 -4.09 -5.43 16.78
N GLU A 266 -4.61 -5.64 17.99
CA GLU A 266 -4.74 -6.95 18.64
C GLU A 266 -5.86 -7.82 18.08
N ARG A 267 -6.70 -7.28 17.20
CA ARG A 267 -7.89 -7.92 16.66
C ARG A 267 -7.85 -8.09 15.13
N GLY A 268 -6.66 -8.00 14.54
CA GLY A 268 -6.53 -8.05 13.09
C GLY A 268 -7.24 -9.24 12.44
N LYS A 269 -7.16 -10.42 13.04
CA LYS A 269 -7.88 -11.62 12.55
C LYS A 269 -9.41 -11.49 12.63
N ASP A 270 -9.93 -10.81 13.64
CA ASP A 270 -11.39 -10.58 13.79
C ASP A 270 -11.91 -9.71 12.63
N PHE A 271 -11.08 -8.82 12.11
CA PHE A 271 -11.40 -7.95 10.97
C PHE A 271 -11.13 -8.59 9.61
N GLY A 272 -10.58 -9.81 9.60
CA GLY A 272 -10.32 -10.55 8.37
C GLY A 272 -8.97 -10.26 7.73
N PHE A 273 -8.02 -9.63 8.42
CA PHE A 273 -6.67 -9.50 7.88
C PHE A 273 -5.92 -10.83 7.88
N ASP A 274 -5.33 -11.18 6.75
CA ASP A 274 -4.48 -12.35 6.61
C ASP A 274 -3.13 -12.14 7.27
N GLN A 275 -2.58 -10.94 7.10
CA GLN A 275 -1.37 -10.50 7.79
C GLN A 275 -1.49 -9.06 8.27
N VAL A 276 -1.07 -8.84 9.52
CA VAL A 276 -0.91 -7.52 10.12
C VAL A 276 0.57 -7.34 10.44
N VAL A 277 1.15 -6.26 9.93
CA VAL A 277 2.56 -5.93 10.11
C VAL A 277 2.66 -4.66 10.93
N MET A 278 3.13 -4.76 12.16
CA MET A 278 3.13 -3.64 13.10
C MET A 278 4.28 -2.68 12.81
N GLN A 279 3.99 -1.38 12.77
CA GLN A 279 4.99 -0.31 12.79
C GLN A 279 5.46 -0.14 14.25
N PRO A 280 6.70 -0.42 14.62
CA PRO A 280 7.19 -0.24 15.99
C PRO A 280 7.26 1.22 16.43
N ASN A 281 7.31 2.17 15.50
CA ASN A 281 7.53 3.61 15.74
C ASN A 281 8.82 3.90 16.55
N TYR A 282 9.77 2.98 16.50
CA TYR A 282 11.04 3.09 17.21
C TYR A 282 11.99 4.09 16.54
N TYR A 283 11.86 4.23 15.23
CA TYR A 283 12.70 5.08 14.42
C TYR A 283 12.53 6.58 14.73
N TRP A 284 11.28 7.01 14.98
CA TRP A 284 10.88 8.43 14.96
C TRP A 284 11.07 9.16 16.27
N THR A 285 10.86 8.52 17.40
CA THR A 285 10.80 9.18 18.71
C THR A 285 11.82 8.59 19.66
N ASP A 286 12.13 9.32 20.74
CA ASP A 286 12.78 8.73 21.89
C ASP A 286 11.86 7.64 22.41
N ALA A 287 12.28 6.41 22.19
CA ALA A 287 11.44 5.24 22.19
C ALA A 287 10.53 5.17 23.42
N LYS A 288 9.23 5.25 23.16
CA LYS A 288 8.21 4.92 24.17
C LYS A 288 8.13 3.40 24.39
N TRP A 289 8.69 2.61 23.48
CA TRP A 289 8.64 1.17 23.46
C TRP A 289 10.04 0.58 23.51
N SER A 290 10.24 -0.34 24.45
CA SER A 290 11.44 -1.16 24.46
C SER A 290 11.30 -2.29 23.43
N TRP A 291 12.44 -2.83 23.00
CA TRP A 291 12.44 -4.01 22.13
C TRP A 291 11.72 -5.21 22.74
N ASP A 292 11.71 -5.35 24.10
CA ASP A 292 10.93 -6.39 24.78
C ASP A 292 9.43 -6.19 24.59
N GLN A 293 8.96 -4.96 24.63
CA GLN A 293 7.54 -4.65 24.41
C GLN A 293 7.16 -4.89 22.93
N ILE A 294 8.03 -4.49 21.99
CA ILE A 294 7.83 -4.73 20.55
C ILE A 294 7.71 -6.23 20.29
N GLU A 295 8.70 -7.02 20.72
CA GLU A 295 8.73 -8.47 20.55
C GLU A 295 7.49 -9.14 21.19
N ASN A 296 7.18 -8.79 22.43
CA ASN A 296 6.03 -9.35 23.13
C ASN A 296 4.72 -9.06 22.40
N THR A 297 4.54 -7.87 21.84
CA THR A 297 3.35 -7.50 21.09
C THR A 297 3.25 -8.30 19.78
N ILE A 298 4.36 -8.40 19.04
CA ILE A 298 4.45 -9.19 17.80
C ILE A 298 4.07 -10.65 18.08
N ARG A 299 4.70 -11.29 19.05
CA ARG A 299 4.46 -12.70 19.37
C ARG A 299 3.06 -12.96 19.91
N LYS A 300 2.59 -12.09 20.80
CA LYS A 300 1.26 -12.23 21.44
C LYS A 300 0.13 -12.18 20.42
N HIS A 301 0.25 -11.33 19.41
CA HIS A 301 -0.81 -11.10 18.43
C HIS A 301 -0.53 -11.71 17.06
N GLY A 302 0.62 -12.36 16.85
CA GLY A 302 1.00 -13.00 15.59
C GLY A 302 1.22 -11.98 14.48
N LEU A 303 1.93 -10.88 14.77
CA LEU A 303 2.16 -9.78 13.86
C LEU A 303 3.48 -9.93 13.09
N GLY A 304 3.57 -9.28 11.92
CA GLY A 304 4.84 -8.96 11.29
C GLY A 304 5.47 -7.70 11.89
N MET A 305 6.62 -7.30 11.36
CA MET A 305 7.32 -6.09 11.77
C MET A 305 7.67 -5.21 10.58
N GLU A 306 7.33 -3.92 10.67
CA GLU A 306 7.81 -2.93 9.72
C GLU A 306 9.26 -2.55 10.05
N LEU A 307 10.07 -2.43 9.01
CA LEU A 307 11.40 -1.84 9.05
C LEU A 307 11.25 -0.38 8.64
N GLU A 308 11.39 0.53 9.60
CA GLU A 308 11.14 1.95 9.40
C GLU A 308 12.44 2.69 9.07
N PHE A 309 12.50 3.28 7.88
CA PHE A 309 13.59 4.14 7.44
C PHE A 309 13.04 5.29 6.58
N GLU A 310 13.50 6.51 6.76
CA GLU A 310 13.07 7.63 5.91
C GLU A 310 14.27 8.34 5.26
N GLY A 311 14.90 7.65 4.31
CA GLY A 311 15.96 8.18 3.49
C GLY A 311 17.19 8.65 4.25
N THR A 312 18.14 9.19 3.54
CA THR A 312 19.40 9.72 4.09
C THR A 312 19.19 10.95 4.98
N HIS A 313 18.03 11.57 4.90
CA HIS A 313 17.68 12.75 5.69
C HIS A 313 17.09 12.45 7.07
N GLY A 314 16.62 11.23 7.30
CA GLY A 314 16.46 10.60 8.62
C GLY A 314 15.37 11.10 9.55
N GLU A 315 14.45 11.96 9.14
CA GLU A 315 13.27 12.37 9.95
C GLU A 315 12.09 12.77 9.07
N PRO A 316 10.85 12.63 9.55
CA PRO A 316 9.72 13.25 8.86
C PRO A 316 10.05 14.72 8.66
N LEU A 317 9.93 15.17 7.42
CA LEU A 317 10.32 16.52 7.03
C LEU A 317 9.38 17.54 7.68
N THR A 318 9.63 17.88 8.95
CA THR A 318 9.00 19.04 9.56
C THR A 318 9.41 20.30 8.81
N SER A 319 8.58 21.33 8.83
CA SER A 319 8.88 22.59 8.15
C SER A 319 10.21 23.20 8.59
N SER A 320 10.65 22.94 9.83
CA SER A 320 11.95 23.39 10.35
C SER A 320 13.12 22.60 9.77
N ILE A 321 12.98 21.29 9.63
CA ILE A 321 14.01 20.41 9.02
C ILE A 321 14.13 20.72 7.53
N LEU A 322 13.01 20.85 6.81
CA LEU A 322 13.02 21.30 5.40
C LEU A 322 13.72 22.64 5.22
N SER A 323 13.51 23.61 6.14
CA SER A 323 14.19 24.90 6.11
C SER A 323 15.71 24.73 6.32
N ASN A 324 16.11 23.88 7.26
CA ASN A 324 17.54 23.62 7.53
C ASN A 324 18.22 22.93 6.34
N LEU A 325 17.61 21.93 5.75
CA LEU A 325 18.12 21.24 4.57
C LEU A 325 18.24 22.17 3.35
N LYS A 326 17.25 23.03 3.11
CA LYS A 326 17.30 24.06 2.06
C LYS A 326 18.43 25.05 2.26
N ASN A 327 18.86 25.26 3.50
CA ASN A 327 19.99 26.13 3.86
C ASN A 327 21.32 25.37 3.90
N GLY A 328 21.37 24.09 3.48
CA GLY A 328 22.60 23.29 3.44
C GLY A 328 23.06 22.78 4.80
N ASN A 329 22.23 22.85 5.83
CA ASN A 329 22.57 22.32 7.15
C ASN A 329 22.24 20.81 7.20
N PRO A 330 23.14 19.97 7.73
CA PRO A 330 22.86 18.52 7.86
C PRO A 330 21.73 18.27 8.86
N ASN A 331 20.97 17.20 8.63
CA ASN A 331 19.99 16.73 9.60
C ASN A 331 20.69 16.29 10.89
N PRO A 332 20.44 16.90 12.05
CA PRO A 332 21.11 16.55 13.30
C PRO A 332 20.77 15.15 13.80
N TYR A 333 19.72 14.53 13.27
CA TYR A 333 19.25 13.20 13.67
C TYR A 333 19.69 12.09 12.73
N ALA A 334 20.32 12.40 11.59
CA ALA A 334 20.65 11.41 10.56
C ALA A 334 21.48 10.25 11.11
N ALA A 335 22.54 10.52 11.89
CA ALA A 335 23.39 9.49 12.48
C ALA A 335 22.61 8.61 13.48
N ARG A 336 21.77 9.22 14.34
CA ARG A 336 20.94 8.50 15.30
C ARG A 336 19.96 7.56 14.57
N ASN A 337 19.32 8.05 13.54
CA ASN A 337 18.29 7.33 12.83
C ASN A 337 18.88 6.17 12.01
N LYS A 338 20.06 6.37 11.42
CA LYS A 338 20.83 5.29 10.80
C LYS A 338 21.19 4.19 11.82
N ALA A 339 21.64 4.58 13.03
CA ALA A 339 21.92 3.63 14.09
C ALA A 339 20.65 2.86 14.52
N ARG A 340 19.52 3.56 14.68
CA ARG A 340 18.23 2.92 15.02
C ARG A 340 17.77 1.94 13.96
N PHE A 341 17.95 2.25 12.68
CA PHE A 341 17.63 1.31 11.63
C PHE A 341 18.46 0.03 11.73
N GLN A 342 19.75 0.13 12.01
CA GLN A 342 20.58 -1.05 12.27
C GLN A 342 20.04 -1.86 13.47
N GLU A 343 19.55 -1.20 14.51
CA GLU A 343 18.93 -1.89 15.66
C GLU A 343 17.69 -2.70 15.28
N TYR A 344 16.90 -2.29 14.27
CA TYR A 344 15.80 -3.12 13.74
C TYR A 344 16.31 -4.47 13.23
N LEU A 345 17.35 -4.44 12.40
CA LEU A 345 17.92 -5.64 11.79
C LEU A 345 18.54 -6.56 12.85
N ASP A 346 19.28 -5.98 13.78
CA ASP A 346 19.98 -6.72 14.85
C ASP A 346 18.99 -7.33 15.84
N ASN A 347 17.99 -6.56 16.28
CA ASN A 347 16.96 -7.06 17.21
C ASN A 347 16.06 -8.11 16.55
N ALA A 348 15.72 -7.97 15.27
CA ALA A 348 14.99 -9.01 14.57
C ALA A 348 15.71 -10.36 14.61
N LYS A 349 17.03 -10.35 14.41
CA LYS A 349 17.86 -11.56 14.46
C LYS A 349 18.06 -12.08 15.89
N THR A 350 18.50 -11.22 16.79
CA THR A 350 18.87 -11.64 18.17
C THR A 350 17.67 -12.07 19.00
N ARG A 351 16.47 -11.59 18.68
CA ARG A 351 15.21 -11.95 19.33
C ARG A 351 14.46 -13.07 18.63
N GLY A 352 15.02 -13.65 17.56
CA GLY A 352 14.39 -14.76 16.84
C GLY A 352 13.11 -14.40 16.08
N LEU A 353 12.92 -13.13 15.72
CA LEU A 353 11.82 -12.72 14.81
C LEU A 353 12.19 -13.00 13.35
N TYR A 354 13.47 -12.94 13.03
CA TYR A 354 14.01 -13.19 11.70
C TYR A 354 13.78 -14.65 11.27
N GLY A 355 13.05 -14.83 10.19
CA GLY A 355 12.63 -16.15 9.72
C GLY A 355 11.35 -16.69 10.37
N GLU A 356 10.74 -15.94 11.32
CA GLU A 356 9.47 -16.33 11.95
C GLU A 356 8.32 -15.41 11.57
N VAL A 357 8.60 -14.13 11.31
CA VAL A 357 7.56 -13.14 10.97
C VAL A 357 7.85 -12.42 9.66
N PRO A 358 6.83 -11.94 8.94
CA PRO A 358 7.03 -11.13 7.74
C PRO A 358 7.60 -9.75 8.09
N PHE A 359 8.37 -9.20 7.13
CA PHE A 359 8.91 -7.84 7.22
C PHE A 359 8.40 -6.98 6.07
N VAL A 360 7.96 -5.76 6.39
CA VAL A 360 7.61 -4.75 5.40
C VAL A 360 8.58 -3.59 5.54
N LEU A 361 9.18 -3.14 4.45
CA LEU A 361 10.05 -1.98 4.45
C LEU A 361 9.22 -0.72 4.17
N TYR A 362 9.19 0.19 5.13
CA TYR A 362 8.89 1.60 4.90
C TYR A 362 10.21 2.35 4.71
N ALA A 363 10.41 2.98 3.58
CA ALA A 363 11.60 3.77 3.28
C ALA A 363 11.23 5.20 2.81
N GLY A 364 10.19 5.77 3.40
CA GLY A 364 9.66 7.06 2.93
C GLY A 364 9.27 6.99 1.46
N THR A 365 9.34 8.10 0.77
CA THR A 365 8.99 8.17 -0.66
C THR A 365 10.13 7.77 -1.58
N ASN A 366 11.37 7.90 -1.15
CA ASN A 366 12.55 7.73 -1.99
C ASN A 366 13.75 7.08 -1.29
N GLY A 367 13.63 6.73 -0.01
CA GLY A 367 14.76 6.35 0.81
C GLY A 367 15.52 5.12 0.34
N LEU A 368 14.83 4.10 -0.17
CA LEU A 368 15.51 2.92 -0.72
C LEU A 368 16.35 3.27 -1.97
N TYR A 369 15.78 4.09 -2.87
CA TYR A 369 16.52 4.56 -4.04
C TYR A 369 17.72 5.42 -3.64
N GLU A 370 17.54 6.35 -2.70
CA GLU A 370 18.61 7.21 -2.19
C GLU A 370 19.75 6.40 -1.57
N LEU A 371 19.44 5.40 -0.75
CA LEU A 371 20.46 4.48 -0.20
C LEU A 371 21.19 3.72 -1.32
N ALA A 372 20.47 3.24 -2.32
CA ALA A 372 21.03 2.43 -3.40
C ALA A 372 21.98 3.20 -4.32
N VAL A 373 21.85 4.54 -4.40
CA VAL A 373 22.69 5.41 -5.24
C VAL A 373 23.64 6.30 -4.42
N SER A 374 23.62 6.19 -3.09
CA SER A 374 24.48 7.00 -2.22
C SER A 374 25.94 6.56 -2.32
N GLU A 375 26.85 7.53 -2.30
CA GLU A 375 28.30 7.32 -2.20
C GLU A 375 28.80 7.45 -0.74
N ASP A 376 27.91 7.81 0.20
CA ASP A 376 28.27 7.88 1.63
C ASP A 376 28.50 6.47 2.18
N PRO A 377 29.66 6.16 2.76
CA PRO A 377 29.95 4.82 3.29
C PRO A 377 28.94 4.33 4.33
N ALA A 378 28.35 5.22 5.12
CA ALA A 378 27.34 4.84 6.11
C ALA A 378 26.00 4.47 5.46
N ASP A 379 25.60 5.15 4.39
CA ASP A 379 24.41 4.79 3.60
C ASP A 379 24.64 3.47 2.88
N CYS A 380 25.80 3.30 2.24
CA CYS A 380 26.16 2.04 1.57
C CYS A 380 26.12 0.86 2.56
N ALA A 381 26.66 1.02 3.77
CA ALA A 381 26.62 -0.02 4.79
C ALA A 381 25.18 -0.39 5.19
N ILE A 382 24.30 0.59 5.38
CA ILE A 382 22.88 0.36 5.67
C ILE A 382 22.18 -0.33 4.50
N TYR A 383 22.41 0.12 3.27
CA TYR A 383 21.84 -0.48 2.08
C TYR A 383 22.21 -1.95 1.96
N HIS A 384 23.51 -2.27 2.08
CA HIS A 384 23.97 -3.65 2.03
C HIS A 384 23.43 -4.50 3.18
N ALA A 385 23.37 -3.96 4.41
CA ALA A 385 22.81 -4.66 5.56
C ALA A 385 21.33 -4.99 5.37
N LEU A 386 20.52 -4.01 4.90
CA LEU A 386 19.11 -4.19 4.58
C LEU A 386 18.93 -5.24 3.47
N CYS A 387 19.62 -5.08 2.35
CA CYS A 387 19.45 -5.99 1.22
C CYS A 387 19.80 -7.43 1.58
N ARG A 388 20.91 -7.65 2.30
CA ARG A 388 21.25 -8.98 2.82
C ARG A 388 20.21 -9.51 3.81
N PHE A 389 19.69 -8.66 4.68
CA PHE A 389 18.60 -9.05 5.59
C PHE A 389 17.38 -9.57 4.81
N ILE A 390 17.02 -8.93 3.71
CA ILE A 390 15.87 -9.34 2.90
C ILE A 390 16.15 -10.60 2.10
N ILE A 391 17.29 -10.70 1.40
CA ILE A 391 17.57 -11.86 0.55
C ILE A 391 17.86 -13.14 1.34
N ASP A 392 18.42 -13.02 2.53
CA ASP A 392 18.76 -14.16 3.39
C ASP A 392 17.61 -14.58 4.33
N ASN A 393 16.46 -13.90 4.27
CA ASN A 393 15.31 -14.21 5.14
C ASN A 393 14.86 -15.65 4.95
N PRO A 394 14.90 -16.50 6.00
CA PRO A 394 14.49 -17.90 5.89
C PRO A 394 13.04 -18.11 5.45
N LEU A 395 12.15 -17.14 5.70
CA LEU A 395 10.75 -17.22 5.23
C LEU A 395 10.60 -17.18 3.70
N LYS A 396 11.63 -16.78 2.96
CA LYS A 396 11.63 -16.77 1.48
C LYS A 396 12.00 -18.13 0.88
N LYS A 397 12.47 -19.04 1.69
CA LYS A 397 12.94 -20.37 1.30
C LYS A 397 11.87 -21.40 1.55
#